data_9ac0df914bc705009d7c03e2745d2a4f
#
_entry.id   9ac0df914bc705009d7c03e2745d2a4f
#
_cell.length_a   1.000
_cell.length_b   1.000
_cell.length_c   1.000
_cell.angle_alpha   90.00
_cell.angle_beta   90.00
_cell.angle_gamma   90.00
#
_symmetry.space_group_name_H-M   'P 1'
#
loop_
_entity.id
_entity.type
_entity.pdbx_description
1 polymer ?
#
loop_
_entity_poly.entity_id
_entity_poly.type
_entity_poly.pdbx_seq_one_letter_code
_entity_poly.pdbx_strand_id
1 'polypeptide(L)'
;MPAASGGAAAQAVAASATLDKASFGPRVGASVYQLVSLADGIEEGPHNVTRWWVLGRDMPAPTGKDKTSLLACIPDARLAPLLADFAQAGVPILTIYERPARKTLDAHRYVVEVAGHARDDALAGLLARQGELRVLGSYPRRY
;
A
#
# COMPACT_ATOMS: atom_id res chain seq x y z
N MET A 1 29.34 4.09 1.29
CA MET A 1 29.27 2.66 0.87
C MET A 1 27.81 2.28 0.66
N PRO A 2 27.45 1.60 -0.42
CA PRO A 2 26.12 1.07 -0.59
C PRO A 2 25.85 -0.03 0.46
N ALA A 3 24.64 -0.03 1.03
CA ALA A 3 24.16 -1.06 1.95
C ALA A 3 22.87 -1.69 1.39
N ALA A 4 22.57 -2.92 1.79
CA ALA A 4 21.40 -3.65 1.29
C ALA A 4 20.06 -3.05 1.73
N SER A 5 20.06 -2.29 2.83
CA SER A 5 18.89 -1.56 3.34
C SER A 5 19.32 -0.45 4.31
N GLY A 6 18.43 0.46 4.65
CA GLY A 6 18.65 1.48 5.67
C GLY A 6 18.96 0.88 7.05
N GLY A 7 18.33 -0.25 7.40
CA GLY A 7 18.63 -0.98 8.62
C GLY A 7 20.03 -1.58 8.62
N ALA A 8 20.46 -2.19 7.50
CA ALA A 8 21.83 -2.70 7.36
C ALA A 8 22.87 -1.59 7.41
N ALA A 9 22.56 -0.40 6.87
CA ALA A 9 23.43 0.78 6.97
C ALA A 9 23.60 1.24 8.42
N ALA A 10 22.49 1.35 9.16
CA ALA A 10 22.51 1.74 10.57
C ALA A 10 23.31 0.71 11.43
N GLN A 11 23.07 -0.58 11.20
CA GLN A 11 23.82 -1.65 11.87
C GLN A 11 25.33 -1.56 11.61
N ALA A 12 25.73 -1.30 10.35
CA ALA A 12 27.14 -1.15 9.97
C ALA A 12 27.81 0.05 10.64
N VAL A 13 27.07 1.16 10.81
CA VAL A 13 27.55 2.34 11.55
C VAL A 13 27.70 2.01 13.03
N ALA A 14 26.71 1.37 13.64
CA ALA A 14 26.77 0.98 15.05
C ALA A 14 27.94 0.02 15.37
N ALA A 15 28.25 -0.86 14.44
CA ALA A 15 29.38 -1.79 14.57
C ALA A 15 30.75 -1.16 14.24
N SER A 16 30.78 0.11 13.78
CA SER A 16 32.04 0.78 13.44
C SER A 16 32.79 1.21 14.69
N ALA A 17 34.10 0.92 14.72
CA ALA A 17 34.98 1.40 15.79
C ALA A 17 35.38 2.89 15.65
N THR A 18 34.98 3.54 14.55
CA THR A 18 35.34 4.92 14.21
C THR A 18 34.07 5.79 14.13
N LEU A 19 34.21 7.09 14.43
CA LEU A 19 33.11 8.08 14.38
C LEU A 19 33.03 8.83 13.04
N ASP A 20 33.61 8.26 11.99
CA ASP A 20 33.70 8.85 10.64
C ASP A 20 32.59 8.39 9.69
N LYS A 21 31.60 7.63 10.20
CA LYS A 21 30.52 7.07 9.40
C LYS A 21 29.15 7.53 9.89
N ALA A 22 28.27 7.79 8.93
CA ALA A 22 26.86 8.06 9.16
C ALA A 22 26.01 7.25 8.16
N SER A 23 24.73 7.05 8.48
CA SER A 23 23.78 6.37 7.62
C SER A 23 22.50 7.20 7.48
N PHE A 24 21.81 7.06 6.35
CA PHE A 24 20.45 7.52 6.16
C PHE A 24 19.48 6.40 6.54
N GLY A 25 18.39 6.74 7.22
CA GLY A 25 17.39 5.77 7.58
C GLY A 25 16.24 6.38 8.40
N PRO A 26 15.22 5.59 8.69
CA PRO A 26 14.12 6.02 9.54
C PRO A 26 14.63 6.25 10.98
N ARG A 27 14.03 7.22 11.69
CA ARG A 27 14.39 7.59 13.06
C ARG A 27 14.41 6.40 14.03
N VAL A 28 13.53 5.42 13.83
CA VAL A 28 13.50 4.19 14.63
C VAL A 28 14.83 3.42 14.57
N GLY A 29 15.58 3.51 13.47
CA GLY A 29 16.89 2.89 13.34
C GLY A 29 17.91 3.44 14.36
N ALA A 30 17.87 4.74 14.64
CA ALA A 30 18.73 5.33 15.66
C ALA A 30 18.44 4.73 17.04
N SER A 31 17.17 4.58 17.42
CA SER A 31 16.77 3.97 18.71
C SER A 31 17.15 2.50 18.79
N VAL A 32 16.93 1.72 17.73
CA VAL A 32 17.23 0.27 17.70
C VAL A 32 18.72 -0.01 17.82
N TYR A 33 19.56 0.79 17.14
CA TYR A 33 21.00 0.57 17.09
C TYR A 33 21.79 1.51 18.03
N GLN A 34 21.09 2.27 18.91
CA GLN A 34 21.69 3.20 19.86
C GLN A 34 22.60 4.25 19.21
N LEU A 35 22.19 4.72 18.02
CA LEU A 35 22.88 5.78 17.29
C LEU A 35 22.32 7.16 17.63
N VAL A 36 23.14 8.18 17.48
CA VAL A 36 22.73 9.58 17.61
C VAL A 36 22.21 10.08 16.29
N SER A 37 21.01 10.71 16.28
CA SER A 37 20.51 11.42 15.12
C SER A 37 21.29 12.72 14.93
N LEU A 38 21.93 12.89 13.78
CA LEU A 38 22.70 14.07 13.43
C LEU A 38 21.82 15.14 12.76
N ALA A 39 20.80 14.72 12.02
CA ALA A 39 19.83 15.57 11.37
C ALA A 39 18.50 14.82 11.20
N ASP A 40 17.40 15.50 11.45
CA ASP A 40 16.05 14.97 11.26
C ASP A 40 15.36 15.75 10.12
N GLY A 41 14.32 15.14 9.50
CA GLY A 41 13.51 15.78 8.45
C GLY A 41 14.33 16.12 7.20
N ILE A 42 15.24 15.23 6.84
CA ILE A 42 16.13 15.39 5.68
C ILE A 42 15.54 14.84 4.38
N GLU A 43 14.32 14.30 4.44
CA GLU A 43 13.59 13.83 3.27
C GLU A 43 13.29 14.97 2.29
N GLU A 44 13.30 14.66 1.00
CA GLU A 44 12.98 15.61 -0.05
C GLU A 44 11.46 15.86 -0.10
N GLY A 45 11.02 16.95 0.53
CA GLY A 45 9.65 17.45 0.52
C GLY A 45 8.68 16.78 1.51
N PRO A 46 7.56 17.46 1.82
CA PRO A 46 6.62 17.06 2.86
C PRO A 46 5.73 15.85 2.50
N HIS A 47 5.81 15.37 1.25
CA HIS A 47 4.97 14.29 0.73
C HIS A 47 5.72 12.96 0.59
N ASN A 48 6.95 12.87 1.06
CA ASN A 48 7.70 11.62 1.07
C ASN A 48 7.22 10.73 2.22
N VAL A 49 6.10 10.06 2.01
CA VAL A 49 5.48 9.17 2.98
C VAL A 49 5.39 7.75 2.44
N THR A 50 5.70 6.77 3.27
CA THR A 50 5.52 5.35 2.95
C THR A 50 4.23 4.86 3.59
N ARG A 51 3.36 4.28 2.77
CA ARG A 51 2.14 3.65 3.25
C ARG A 51 2.39 2.18 3.59
N TRP A 52 1.89 1.78 4.74
CA TRP A 52 1.93 0.41 5.22
C TRP A 52 0.52 -0.17 5.33
N TRP A 53 0.32 -1.41 4.92
CA TRP A 53 -0.86 -2.16 5.25
C TRP A 53 -0.66 -2.93 6.55
N VAL A 54 -1.58 -2.76 7.47
CA VAL A 54 -1.67 -3.63 8.64
C VAL A 54 -2.51 -4.82 8.26
N LEU A 55 -1.91 -6.00 8.28
CA LEU A 55 -2.61 -7.24 7.94
C LEU A 55 -3.24 -7.83 9.19
N GLY A 56 -4.52 -8.19 9.08
CA GLY A 56 -5.31 -8.80 10.14
C GLY A 56 -6.26 -9.86 9.57
N ARG A 57 -6.95 -10.56 10.46
CA ARG A 57 -7.95 -11.56 10.07
C ARG A 57 -9.35 -10.96 9.97
N ASP A 58 -9.60 -9.91 10.73
CA ASP A 58 -10.91 -9.28 10.86
C ASP A 58 -10.97 -7.98 10.07
N MET A 59 -12.10 -7.74 9.43
CA MET A 59 -12.40 -6.49 8.76
C MET A 59 -13.05 -5.53 9.76
N PRO A 60 -12.53 -4.31 9.95
CA PRO A 60 -13.16 -3.30 10.79
C PRO A 60 -14.62 -3.05 10.41
N ALA A 61 -15.41 -2.55 11.34
CA ALA A 61 -16.76 -2.06 11.05
C ALA A 61 -16.71 -0.78 10.19
N PRO A 62 -17.75 -0.50 9.38
CA PRO A 62 -17.85 0.75 8.62
C PRO A 62 -17.77 1.97 9.52
N THR A 63 -17.03 2.99 9.10
CA THR A 63 -16.88 4.27 9.80
C THR A 63 -17.57 5.44 9.09
N GLY A 64 -18.09 5.21 7.88
CA GLY A 64 -18.65 6.23 7.01
C GLY A 64 -17.62 7.00 6.20
N LYS A 65 -16.32 6.85 6.51
CA LYS A 65 -15.20 7.40 5.72
C LYS A 65 -14.16 6.32 5.51
N ASP A 66 -14.50 5.35 4.71
CA ASP A 66 -13.69 4.15 4.50
C ASP A 66 -13.11 4.09 3.09
N LYS A 67 -12.18 3.18 2.91
CA LYS A 67 -11.75 2.69 1.61
C LYS A 67 -11.63 1.17 1.65
N THR A 68 -11.85 0.56 0.49
CA THR A 68 -11.73 -0.88 0.29
C THR A 68 -10.61 -1.17 -0.70
N SER A 69 -9.74 -2.10 -0.35
CA SER A 69 -8.75 -2.67 -1.27
C SER A 69 -9.29 -3.97 -1.86
N LEU A 70 -9.26 -4.05 -3.19
CA LEU A 70 -9.75 -5.16 -4.00
C LEU A 70 -8.61 -5.74 -4.81
N LEU A 71 -8.62 -7.05 -5.02
CA LEU A 71 -7.73 -7.73 -5.96
C LEU A 71 -8.55 -8.23 -7.15
N ALA A 72 -8.16 -7.81 -8.35
CA ALA A 72 -8.64 -8.36 -9.62
C ALA A 72 -7.52 -9.16 -10.29
N CYS A 73 -7.82 -10.41 -10.67
CA CYS A 73 -6.91 -11.24 -11.46
C CYS A 73 -7.58 -11.48 -12.82
N ILE A 74 -7.34 -10.60 -13.79
CA ILE A 74 -8.09 -10.51 -15.03
C ILE A 74 -7.16 -10.36 -16.22
N PRO A 75 -7.60 -10.78 -17.44
CA PRO A 75 -6.94 -10.39 -18.69
C PRO A 75 -6.95 -8.86 -18.87
N ASP A 76 -5.93 -8.32 -19.53
CA ASP A 76 -5.78 -6.87 -19.72
C ASP A 76 -6.99 -6.24 -20.45
N ALA A 77 -7.54 -6.94 -21.44
CA ALA A 77 -8.75 -6.49 -22.14
C ALA A 77 -9.97 -6.32 -21.22
N ARG A 78 -9.98 -6.95 -20.05
CA ARG A 78 -11.07 -6.89 -19.08
C ARG A 78 -10.97 -5.68 -18.15
N LEU A 79 -9.81 -5.01 -18.09
CA LEU A 79 -9.59 -3.88 -17.19
C LEU A 79 -10.55 -2.71 -17.48
N ALA A 80 -10.63 -2.25 -18.72
CA ALA A 80 -11.48 -1.11 -19.08
C ALA A 80 -12.97 -1.36 -18.79
N PRO A 81 -13.57 -2.52 -19.14
CA PRO A 81 -14.93 -2.87 -18.71
C PRO A 81 -15.10 -2.86 -17.19
N LEU A 82 -14.15 -3.40 -16.43
CA LEU A 82 -14.22 -3.41 -14.97
C LEU A 82 -14.22 -1.99 -14.39
N LEU A 83 -13.40 -1.08 -14.93
CA LEU A 83 -13.41 0.32 -14.50
C LEU A 83 -14.75 1.01 -14.79
N ALA A 84 -15.37 0.69 -15.94
CA ALA A 84 -16.70 1.19 -16.27
C ALA A 84 -17.77 0.68 -15.28
N ASP A 85 -17.68 -0.57 -14.83
CA ASP A 85 -18.60 -1.13 -13.84
C ASP A 85 -18.53 -0.36 -12.49
N PHE A 86 -17.33 0.05 -12.05
CA PHE A 86 -17.17 0.91 -10.88
C PHE A 86 -17.84 2.28 -11.07
N ALA A 87 -17.62 2.90 -12.24
CA ALA A 87 -18.23 4.19 -12.55
C ALA A 87 -19.75 4.12 -12.57
N GLN A 88 -20.34 3.09 -13.19
CA GLN A 88 -21.77 2.85 -13.24
C GLN A 88 -22.38 2.59 -11.85
N ALA A 89 -21.64 1.93 -10.99
CA ALA A 89 -22.06 1.71 -9.60
C ALA A 89 -21.91 2.94 -8.71
N GLY A 90 -21.35 4.04 -9.21
CA GLY A 90 -21.07 5.24 -8.43
C GLY A 90 -19.99 5.04 -7.37
N VAL A 91 -19.08 4.07 -7.55
CA VAL A 91 -18.00 3.75 -6.63
C VAL A 91 -16.69 4.40 -7.10
N PRO A 92 -16.21 5.48 -6.43
CA PRO A 92 -15.00 6.17 -6.86
C PRO A 92 -13.75 5.31 -6.68
N ILE A 93 -12.96 5.19 -7.75
CA ILE A 93 -11.63 4.56 -7.70
C ILE A 93 -10.63 5.58 -7.17
N LEU A 94 -9.86 5.20 -6.17
CA LEU A 94 -8.83 6.01 -5.53
C LEU A 94 -7.44 5.75 -6.10
N THR A 95 -7.12 4.47 -6.33
CA THR A 95 -5.80 4.06 -6.82
C THR A 95 -5.89 2.70 -7.50
N ILE A 96 -5.06 2.49 -8.50
CA ILE A 96 -4.87 1.20 -9.16
C ILE A 96 -3.37 0.88 -9.16
N TYR A 97 -3.01 -0.29 -8.68
CA TYR A 97 -1.66 -0.84 -8.73
C TYR A 97 -1.66 -2.09 -9.61
N GLU A 98 -0.87 -2.05 -10.66
CA GLU A 98 -0.65 -3.19 -11.52
C GLU A 98 0.51 -4.05 -11.01
N ARG A 99 0.34 -5.36 -11.08
CA ARG A 99 1.38 -6.36 -10.78
C ARG A 99 1.36 -7.47 -11.82
N PRO A 100 2.52 -7.88 -12.37
CA PRO A 100 2.59 -9.01 -13.30
C PRO A 100 2.01 -10.27 -12.67
N ALA A 101 1.18 -10.99 -13.43
CA ALA A 101 0.61 -12.26 -12.95
C ALA A 101 1.65 -13.38 -12.86
N ARG A 102 2.81 -13.23 -13.53
CA ARG A 102 3.94 -14.18 -13.60
C ARG A 102 3.63 -15.56 -14.22
N LYS A 103 2.41 -15.77 -14.69
CA LYS A 103 1.97 -17.05 -15.28
C LYS A 103 1.64 -16.94 -16.76
N THR A 104 1.16 -15.79 -17.21
CA THR A 104 0.79 -15.49 -18.59
C THR A 104 1.20 -14.07 -18.93
N LEU A 105 1.46 -13.79 -20.21
CA LEU A 105 1.86 -12.44 -20.66
C LEU A 105 0.66 -11.47 -20.70
N ASP A 106 -0.55 -12.00 -20.92
CA ASP A 106 -1.75 -11.19 -21.18
C ASP A 106 -2.69 -11.06 -19.96
N ALA A 107 -2.19 -11.39 -18.76
CA ALA A 107 -2.98 -11.27 -17.52
C ALA A 107 -2.17 -10.61 -16.43
N HIS A 108 -2.81 -9.66 -15.77
CA HIS A 108 -2.22 -8.93 -14.64
C HIS A 108 -3.06 -9.08 -13.38
N ARG A 109 -2.45 -8.74 -12.27
CA ARG A 109 -3.10 -8.59 -10.99
C ARG A 109 -3.22 -7.12 -10.68
N TYR A 110 -4.44 -6.64 -10.56
CA TYR A 110 -4.71 -5.26 -10.21
C TYR A 110 -5.15 -5.18 -8.76
N VAL A 111 -4.45 -4.38 -7.96
CA VAL A 111 -4.97 -3.96 -6.66
C VAL A 111 -5.68 -2.64 -6.88
N VAL A 112 -7.01 -2.65 -6.73
CA VAL A 112 -7.86 -1.48 -6.91
C VAL A 112 -8.32 -1.00 -5.54
N GLU A 113 -8.03 0.25 -5.21
CA GLU A 113 -8.56 0.88 -4.01
C GLU A 113 -9.73 1.79 -4.39
N VAL A 114 -10.83 1.61 -3.71
CA VAL A 114 -12.06 2.36 -3.93
C VAL A 114 -12.53 3.06 -2.67
N ALA A 115 -13.26 4.15 -2.81
CA ALA A 115 -13.94 4.80 -1.69
C ALA A 115 -15.12 3.95 -1.21
N GLY A 116 -15.36 3.97 0.09
CA GLY A 116 -16.44 3.23 0.74
C GLY A 116 -16.00 1.91 1.35
N HIS A 117 -16.88 1.35 2.16
CA HIS A 117 -16.72 0.07 2.81
C HIS A 117 -17.37 -1.04 1.97
N ALA A 118 -16.84 -2.26 1.98
CA ALA A 118 -17.38 -3.40 1.22
C ALA A 118 -18.84 -3.76 1.60
N ARG A 119 -19.34 -3.26 2.74
CA ARG A 119 -20.72 -3.43 3.19
C ARG A 119 -21.65 -2.28 2.77
N ASP A 120 -21.13 -1.21 2.14
CA ASP A 120 -21.96 -0.12 1.61
C ASP A 120 -22.75 -0.62 0.39
N ASP A 121 -24.00 -0.26 0.26
CA ASP A 121 -24.93 -0.81 -0.73
C ASP A 121 -24.38 -0.79 -2.17
N ALA A 122 -23.78 0.34 -2.59
CA ALA A 122 -23.23 0.49 -3.93
C ALA A 122 -22.09 -0.51 -4.19
N LEU A 123 -21.14 -0.60 -3.25
CA LEU A 123 -19.98 -1.48 -3.40
C LEU A 123 -20.37 -2.95 -3.20
N ALA A 124 -21.21 -3.26 -2.21
CA ALA A 124 -21.73 -4.61 -2.00
C ALA A 124 -22.50 -5.13 -3.22
N GLY A 125 -23.35 -4.28 -3.82
CA GLY A 125 -24.08 -4.62 -5.04
C GLY A 125 -23.15 -4.84 -6.25
N LEU A 126 -22.07 -4.08 -6.37
CA LEU A 126 -21.05 -4.30 -7.41
C LEU A 126 -20.32 -5.64 -7.17
N LEU A 127 -19.85 -5.88 -5.97
CA LEU A 127 -19.11 -7.10 -5.59
C LEU A 127 -19.93 -8.36 -5.82
N ALA A 128 -21.24 -8.31 -5.55
CA ALA A 128 -22.15 -9.44 -5.80
C ALA A 128 -22.26 -9.82 -7.28
N ARG A 129 -22.02 -8.88 -8.20
CA ARG A 129 -22.08 -9.11 -9.67
C ARG A 129 -20.71 -9.41 -10.28
N GLN A 130 -19.62 -9.12 -9.57
CA GLN A 130 -18.25 -9.20 -10.09
C GLN A 130 -17.47 -10.31 -9.41
N GLY A 131 -17.60 -11.54 -9.93
CA GLY A 131 -16.84 -12.71 -9.41
C GLY A 131 -15.33 -12.63 -9.57
N GLU A 132 -14.84 -11.66 -10.35
CA GLU A 132 -13.41 -11.41 -10.60
C GLU A 132 -12.75 -10.60 -9.48
N LEU A 133 -13.54 -9.97 -8.59
CA LEU A 133 -13.06 -9.12 -7.52
C LEU A 133 -12.99 -9.89 -6.19
N ARG A 134 -11.81 -9.85 -5.57
CA ARG A 134 -11.61 -10.34 -4.21
C ARG A 134 -11.39 -9.18 -3.27
N VAL A 135 -12.20 -9.06 -2.23
CA VAL A 135 -12.00 -8.09 -1.15
C VAL A 135 -10.77 -8.48 -0.35
N LEU A 136 -9.78 -7.59 -0.26
CA LEU A 136 -8.62 -7.73 0.61
C LEU A 136 -8.88 -7.14 1.99
N GLY A 137 -9.71 -6.10 2.07
CA GLY A 137 -10.13 -5.47 3.31
C GLY A 137 -10.73 -4.09 3.10
N SER A 138 -11.56 -3.68 4.05
CA SER A 138 -12.09 -2.31 4.17
C SER A 138 -11.60 -1.72 5.48
N TYR A 139 -11.22 -0.46 5.47
CA TYR A 139 -10.62 0.21 6.62
C TYR A 139 -10.78 1.73 6.53
N PRO A 140 -10.69 2.47 7.67
CA PRO A 140 -10.83 3.91 7.68
C PRO A 140 -9.85 4.60 6.73
N ARG A 141 -10.36 5.55 5.96
CA ARG A 141 -9.56 6.42 5.08
C ARG A 141 -9.08 7.64 5.87
N ARG A 142 -7.78 7.76 6.06
CA ARG A 142 -7.19 8.87 6.83
C ARG A 142 -6.95 10.14 6.01
N TYR A 143 -6.88 10.02 4.66
CA TYR A 143 -6.69 11.14 3.71
C TYR A 143 -7.20 10.77 2.34
#